data_43e18976211a07647d1994d666c4016a
#
_entry.id   43e18976211a07647d1994d666c4016a
#
_cell.length_a   1.000
_cell.length_b   1.000
_cell.length_c   1.000
_cell.angle_alpha   90.00
_cell.angle_beta   90.00
_cell.angle_gamma   90.00
#
_symmetry.space_group_name_H-M   'P 1'
#
loop_
_entity.id
_entity.type
_entity.pdbx_description
1 polymer ?
#
loop_
_entity_poly.entity_id
_entity_poly.type
_entity_poly.pdbx_seq_one_letter_code
_entity_poly.pdbx_strand_id
1 'polypeptide(L)'
;MKLSRKTIIPVIAFLSLSFTGCADFLDTTPHDSLNSDNALESLEDFNNTTNSVYESMRSSSYTANFMLMVPDVMSDNLILNRDGRLIYNEFAGFKFYADTYGVSGMWSAAYNAILGTNEVITRMESDPSIIASDEKLGKNLLAECLALRGMIHFDLVRLYGKNYLQASDSDLGVTYKKDTETTLPARNTVKEVYTWLTEDLERAKGMMSDDYNTTINYRLNKKAIAAILARVYLTMGKDQLAVDNATEAKAGDGSDIAGIDDFSKIYTTSMDVPEVILRIALKSDDGYLPGNDWGQGSVSNYNANYSVSYGLKSLYSGTDCRNAVIKQVTCKSGLCNVVWKWNNGGATVGLVDIPLIRTSEMYMTRAEANYNLKNYPEALSDLNLLRAKRYSDYEEGTEAGSALEKEIQLQRRLELAFEGHRFFDLKRRHEDVIRDDKGFLADGTGASSDAQEVSADSPYYVLPIPQSEIDANENMIQNKY
;
A
#
# COMPACT_ATOMS: atom_id res chain seq x y z
N MET A 1 84.60 -11.26 -21.99
CA MET A 1 84.68 -11.20 -20.51
C MET A 1 83.86 -12.42 -20.00
N LYS A 2 84.51 -13.48 -19.49
CA LYS A 2 83.89 -14.70 -19.00
C LYS A 2 83.47 -14.51 -17.55
N LEU A 3 82.18 -14.37 -17.27
CA LEU A 3 81.66 -14.35 -15.88
C LEU A 3 81.72 -15.79 -15.32
N SER A 4 82.42 -15.90 -14.19
CA SER A 4 82.69 -17.17 -13.53
C SER A 4 81.40 -17.76 -12.94
N ARG A 5 81.23 -19.06 -13.12
CA ARG A 5 80.10 -19.93 -12.68
C ARG A 5 79.88 -19.96 -11.14
N LYS A 6 80.69 -19.28 -10.35
CA LYS A 6 80.68 -19.35 -8.87
C LYS A 6 79.82 -18.24 -8.21
N THR A 7 79.31 -17.25 -8.96
CA THR A 7 78.57 -16.12 -8.41
C THR A 7 77.08 -16.23 -8.60
N ILE A 8 76.59 -17.27 -9.30
CA ILE A 8 75.11 -17.44 -9.61
C ILE A 8 74.40 -18.28 -8.56
N ILE A 9 75.08 -19.19 -7.84
CA ILE A 9 74.51 -20.08 -6.88
C ILE A 9 73.90 -19.40 -5.60
N PRO A 10 74.53 -18.38 -5.00
CA PRO A 10 73.98 -17.71 -3.82
C PRO A 10 72.79 -16.77 -4.15
N VAL A 11 72.68 -16.28 -5.39
CA VAL A 11 71.56 -15.37 -5.77
C VAL A 11 70.26 -16.14 -5.98
N ILE A 12 70.31 -17.39 -6.46
CA ILE A 12 69.13 -18.25 -6.64
C ILE A 12 68.64 -18.81 -5.29
N ALA A 13 69.52 -19.05 -4.32
CA ALA A 13 69.16 -19.51 -2.98
C ALA A 13 68.48 -18.40 -2.13
N PHE A 14 68.72 -17.10 -2.45
CA PHE A 14 68.10 -15.97 -1.74
C PHE A 14 66.73 -15.56 -2.32
N LEU A 15 66.42 -15.95 -3.57
CA LEU A 15 65.13 -15.70 -4.22
C LEU A 15 64.05 -16.73 -3.91
N SER A 16 64.41 -17.91 -3.35
CA SER A 16 63.47 -18.97 -3.03
C SER A 16 62.92 -18.96 -1.60
N LEU A 17 63.28 -17.96 -0.76
CA LEU A 17 62.79 -17.83 0.63
C LEU A 17 61.74 -16.72 0.81
N SER A 18 61.23 -16.10 -0.28
CA SER A 18 60.30 -14.97 -0.21
C SER A 18 58.84 -15.32 -0.53
N PHE A 19 58.43 -16.57 -0.58
CA PHE A 19 57.07 -17.01 -0.89
C PHE A 19 56.38 -17.80 0.22
N THR A 20 56.65 -17.45 1.49
CA THR A 20 55.75 -17.80 2.56
C THR A 20 54.95 -16.56 2.93
N GLY A 21 54.12 -16.10 2.01
CA GLY A 21 53.06 -15.13 2.31
C GLY A 21 51.96 -15.86 3.07
N CYS A 22 51.66 -15.40 4.28
CA CYS A 22 50.49 -15.82 5.03
C CYS A 22 49.24 -15.61 4.17
N ALA A 23 48.55 -16.69 3.79
CA ALA A 23 47.27 -16.65 3.09
C ALA A 23 46.16 -16.03 3.98
N ASP A 24 46.36 -16.04 5.30
CA ASP A 24 45.37 -15.50 6.29
C ASP A 24 45.36 -13.95 6.40
N PHE A 25 46.23 -13.23 5.68
CA PHE A 25 46.20 -11.75 5.74
C PHE A 25 45.33 -11.10 4.67
N LEU A 26 44.76 -11.87 3.74
CA LEU A 26 43.91 -11.37 2.67
C LEU A 26 42.41 -11.69 2.90
N ASP A 27 42.06 -12.44 3.93
CA ASP A 27 40.68 -12.67 4.37
C ASP A 27 40.27 -11.70 5.48
N THR A 28 40.51 -10.42 5.31
CA THR A 28 39.83 -9.39 6.08
C THR A 28 38.49 -9.16 5.42
N THR A 29 37.42 -9.81 5.96
CA THR A 29 36.06 -9.32 5.72
C THR A 29 36.01 -7.85 6.09
N PRO A 30 35.57 -6.97 5.18
CA PRO A 30 35.41 -5.56 5.52
C PRO A 30 34.48 -5.43 6.72
N HIS A 31 34.90 -4.75 7.77
CA HIS A 31 34.07 -4.52 8.97
C HIS A 31 32.77 -3.72 8.68
N ASP A 32 32.67 -3.12 7.49
CA ASP A 32 31.54 -2.29 7.04
C ASP A 32 30.62 -2.96 6.01
N SER A 33 30.86 -4.22 5.65
CA SER A 33 29.92 -5.03 4.87
C SER A 33 29.55 -6.27 5.67
N LEU A 34 28.33 -6.28 6.20
CA LEU A 34 27.69 -7.49 6.72
C LEU A 34 27.66 -8.51 5.57
N ASN A 35 28.40 -9.60 5.70
CA ASN A 35 28.29 -10.71 4.77
C ASN A 35 26.89 -11.33 4.97
N SER A 36 26.16 -11.62 3.91
CA SER A 36 24.80 -12.15 3.96
C SER A 36 24.65 -13.36 4.88
N ASP A 37 25.74 -14.13 5.05
CA ASP A 37 25.75 -15.35 5.86
C ASP A 37 25.79 -15.06 7.38
N ASN A 38 26.20 -13.86 7.82
CA ASN A 38 26.34 -13.45 9.23
C ASN A 38 25.41 -12.27 9.60
N ALA A 39 24.51 -11.85 8.70
CA ALA A 39 23.70 -10.65 8.90
C ALA A 39 22.46 -10.88 9.81
N LEU A 40 22.04 -12.12 10.03
CA LEU A 40 20.83 -12.48 10.77
C LEU A 40 21.14 -13.58 11.79
N GLU A 41 21.74 -13.21 12.92
CA GLU A 41 22.14 -14.13 13.99
C GLU A 41 21.29 -14.00 15.26
N SER A 42 20.79 -12.79 15.55
CA SER A 42 20.02 -12.46 16.77
C SER A 42 18.63 -11.97 16.45
N LEU A 43 17.68 -12.12 17.40
CA LEU A 43 16.32 -11.55 17.26
C LEU A 43 16.32 -10.04 17.09
N GLU A 44 17.38 -9.33 17.52
CA GLU A 44 17.58 -7.90 17.26
C GLU A 44 17.83 -7.65 15.78
N ASP A 45 18.66 -8.47 15.11
CA ASP A 45 18.92 -8.36 13.67
C ASP A 45 17.64 -8.60 12.87
N PHE A 46 16.85 -9.63 13.22
CA PHE A 46 15.55 -9.88 12.61
C PHE A 46 14.56 -8.74 12.82
N ASN A 47 14.54 -8.14 14.01
CA ASN A 47 13.72 -6.97 14.27
C ASN A 47 14.14 -5.76 13.44
N ASN A 48 15.46 -5.53 13.28
CA ASN A 48 15.99 -4.46 12.44
C ASN A 48 15.68 -4.68 10.96
N THR A 49 15.81 -5.92 10.48
CA THR A 49 15.42 -6.28 9.10
C THR A 49 13.91 -6.11 8.89
N THR A 50 13.07 -6.49 9.86
CA THR A 50 11.63 -6.22 9.79
C THR A 50 11.35 -4.72 9.72
N ASN A 51 12.06 -3.88 10.47
CA ASN A 51 11.93 -2.42 10.38
C ASN A 51 12.32 -1.90 8.98
N SER A 52 13.36 -2.45 8.35
CA SER A 52 13.78 -2.05 7.00
C SER A 52 12.72 -2.38 5.94
N VAL A 53 11.89 -3.42 6.15
CA VAL A 53 10.73 -3.70 5.28
C VAL A 53 9.73 -2.54 5.33
N TYR A 54 9.38 -2.05 6.53
CA TYR A 54 8.50 -0.88 6.67
C TYR A 54 9.11 0.37 6.05
N GLU A 55 10.43 0.55 6.16
CA GLU A 55 11.13 1.64 5.51
C GLU A 55 11.04 1.53 3.98
N SER A 56 11.25 0.34 3.43
CA SER A 56 11.07 0.09 1.98
C SER A 56 9.65 0.40 1.52
N MET A 57 8.64 0.10 2.34
CA MET A 57 7.24 0.43 2.07
C MET A 57 6.98 1.94 2.08
N ARG A 58 7.75 2.75 2.82
CA ARG A 58 7.63 4.22 2.84
C ARG A 58 8.04 4.90 1.53
N SER A 59 8.60 4.16 0.59
CA SER A 59 9.00 4.68 -0.73
C SER A 59 7.85 5.43 -1.41
N SER A 60 8.15 6.55 -2.04
CA SER A 60 7.22 7.27 -2.92
C SER A 60 6.77 6.43 -4.11
N SER A 61 7.58 5.46 -4.54
CA SER A 61 7.19 4.50 -5.56
C SER A 61 6.20 3.45 -5.06
N TYR A 62 5.94 3.37 -3.74
CA TYR A 62 5.00 2.43 -3.15
C TYR A 62 3.92 3.14 -2.31
N THR A 63 3.90 2.97 -0.96
CA THR A 63 2.76 3.42 -0.14
C THR A 63 2.69 4.92 0.03
N ALA A 64 3.84 5.62 0.07
CA ALA A 64 3.84 7.05 0.37
C ALA A 64 3.27 7.92 -0.77
N ASN A 65 3.22 7.41 -2.01
CA ASN A 65 2.63 8.14 -3.12
C ASN A 65 1.85 7.22 -4.07
N PHE A 66 2.49 6.21 -4.72
CA PHE A 66 1.85 5.49 -5.81
C PHE A 66 0.53 4.83 -5.38
N MET A 67 0.54 4.02 -4.33
CA MET A 67 -0.67 3.35 -3.81
C MET A 67 -1.68 4.33 -3.19
N LEU A 68 -1.20 5.44 -2.66
CA LEU A 68 -2.03 6.48 -2.09
C LEU A 68 -2.78 7.29 -3.16
N MET A 69 -2.14 7.55 -4.30
CA MET A 69 -2.61 8.52 -5.28
C MET A 69 -3.18 7.87 -6.54
N VAL A 70 -2.46 6.93 -7.15
CA VAL A 70 -2.81 6.36 -8.46
C VAL A 70 -4.19 5.72 -8.51
N PRO A 71 -4.65 4.95 -7.49
CA PRO A 71 -5.99 4.38 -7.53
C PRO A 71 -7.12 5.43 -7.47
N ASP A 72 -6.89 6.60 -6.86
CA ASP A 72 -7.85 7.71 -6.93
C ASP A 72 -7.74 8.46 -8.26
N VAL A 73 -6.53 8.61 -8.83
CA VAL A 73 -6.30 9.21 -10.16
C VAL A 73 -6.97 8.40 -11.27
N MET A 74 -6.94 7.07 -11.19
CA MET A 74 -7.61 6.17 -12.14
C MET A 74 -9.12 6.08 -11.92
N SER A 75 -9.67 6.70 -10.89
CA SER A 75 -11.09 6.63 -10.54
C SER A 75 -11.90 7.85 -11.03
N ASP A 76 -13.11 7.97 -10.50
CA ASP A 76 -14.04 9.09 -10.69
C ASP A 76 -13.98 10.14 -9.56
N ASN A 77 -12.98 10.04 -8.66
CA ASN A 77 -12.80 10.96 -7.54
C ASN A 77 -12.02 12.24 -7.91
N LEU A 78 -11.12 12.14 -8.88
CA LEU A 78 -10.18 13.19 -9.22
C LEU A 78 -10.25 13.55 -10.71
N ILE A 79 -9.89 14.81 -10.98
CA ILE A 79 -9.70 15.32 -12.32
C ILE A 79 -8.32 15.97 -12.43
N LEU A 80 -7.58 15.70 -13.50
CA LEU A 80 -6.26 16.25 -13.74
C LEU A 80 -6.33 17.78 -13.83
N ASN A 81 -5.63 18.48 -12.95
CA ASN A 81 -5.53 19.93 -13.00
C ASN A 81 -4.47 20.34 -14.03
N ARG A 82 -4.90 21.03 -15.10
CA ARG A 82 -4.02 21.43 -16.20
C ARG A 82 -3.02 22.53 -15.83
N ASP A 83 -3.20 23.15 -14.68
CA ASP A 83 -2.24 24.13 -14.13
C ASP A 83 -1.07 23.45 -13.39
N GLY A 84 -1.18 22.16 -13.07
CA GLY A 84 -0.23 21.41 -12.26
C GLY A 84 0.96 20.82 -13.04
N ARG A 85 1.72 19.96 -12.35
CA ARG A 85 2.91 19.28 -12.89
C ARG A 85 2.58 18.07 -13.79
N LEU A 86 1.30 17.74 -13.96
CA LEU A 86 0.79 16.63 -14.76
C LEU A 86 1.35 15.26 -14.36
N ILE A 87 1.68 15.06 -13.08
CA ILE A 87 2.16 13.76 -12.58
C ILE A 87 1.04 12.72 -12.74
N TYR A 88 1.40 11.50 -13.14
CA TYR A 88 0.46 10.40 -13.37
C TYR A 88 -0.65 10.70 -14.42
N ASN A 89 -0.42 11.65 -15.33
CA ASN A 89 -1.39 11.97 -16.38
C ASN A 89 -1.71 10.77 -17.27
N GLU A 90 -0.75 9.87 -17.51
CA GLU A 90 -0.95 8.62 -18.26
C GLU A 90 -1.97 7.70 -17.56
N PHE A 91 -1.92 7.62 -16.22
CA PHE A 91 -2.90 6.85 -15.44
C PHE A 91 -4.28 7.52 -15.44
N ALA A 92 -4.32 8.86 -15.30
CA ALA A 92 -5.57 9.61 -15.40
C ALA A 92 -6.27 9.42 -16.75
N GLY A 93 -5.50 9.33 -17.82
CA GLY A 93 -5.96 9.13 -19.20
C GLY A 93 -6.11 7.68 -19.63
N PHE A 94 -5.74 6.71 -18.80
CA PHE A 94 -5.65 5.27 -19.17
C PHE A 94 -4.81 5.06 -20.43
N LYS A 95 -3.65 5.73 -20.51
CA LYS A 95 -2.69 5.73 -21.64
C LYS A 95 -1.28 5.32 -21.19
N PHE A 96 -1.18 4.45 -20.22
CA PHE A 96 0.08 3.95 -19.70
C PHE A 96 0.55 2.70 -20.46
N TYR A 97 1.86 2.47 -20.43
CA TYR A 97 2.56 1.36 -21.08
C TYR A 97 3.52 0.69 -20.08
N ALA A 98 4.18 -0.38 -20.49
CA ALA A 98 5.09 -1.15 -19.66
C ALA A 98 6.33 -0.37 -19.16
N ASP A 99 6.70 0.70 -19.87
CA ASP A 99 7.80 1.62 -19.53
C ASP A 99 7.32 2.94 -18.91
N THR A 100 6.00 3.11 -18.68
CA THR A 100 5.47 4.31 -17.99
C THR A 100 6.06 4.42 -16.59
N TYR A 101 6.53 5.62 -16.25
CA TYR A 101 7.01 5.93 -14.91
C TYR A 101 5.95 5.59 -13.86
N GLY A 102 6.36 4.90 -12.81
CA GLY A 102 5.47 4.41 -11.74
C GLY A 102 5.09 2.92 -11.90
N VAL A 103 4.94 2.40 -13.13
CA VAL A 103 4.68 0.97 -13.34
C VAL A 103 5.84 0.13 -12.82
N SER A 104 7.08 0.38 -13.28
CA SER A 104 8.28 -0.32 -12.81
C SER A 104 8.66 0.06 -11.38
N GLY A 105 8.48 1.33 -11.01
CA GLY A 105 8.81 1.81 -9.67
C GLY A 105 8.01 1.09 -8.57
N MET A 106 6.69 0.96 -8.75
CA MET A 106 5.83 0.24 -7.81
C MET A 106 6.22 -1.24 -7.72
N TRP A 107 6.43 -1.89 -8.86
CA TRP A 107 6.85 -3.29 -8.92
C TRP A 107 8.15 -3.54 -8.16
N SER A 108 9.19 -2.79 -8.49
CA SER A 108 10.50 -2.95 -7.87
C SER A 108 10.49 -2.65 -6.38
N ALA A 109 9.79 -1.58 -5.94
CA ALA A 109 9.69 -1.23 -4.52
C ALA A 109 8.97 -2.33 -3.72
N ALA A 110 7.89 -2.89 -4.27
CA ALA A 110 7.15 -3.97 -3.63
C ALA A 110 7.99 -5.26 -3.53
N TYR A 111 8.68 -5.68 -4.61
CA TYR A 111 9.51 -6.89 -4.56
C TYR A 111 10.77 -6.71 -3.69
N ASN A 112 11.33 -5.50 -3.59
CA ASN A 112 12.40 -5.23 -2.62
C ASN A 112 11.91 -5.39 -1.16
N ALA A 113 10.70 -4.93 -0.85
CA ALA A 113 10.11 -5.15 0.47
C ALA A 113 9.82 -6.65 0.72
N ILE A 114 9.34 -7.39 -0.29
CA ILE A 114 9.13 -8.84 -0.21
C ILE A 114 10.46 -9.57 0.03
N LEU A 115 11.56 -9.16 -0.61
CA LEU A 115 12.87 -9.76 -0.38
C LEU A 115 13.26 -9.66 1.10
N GLY A 116 13.14 -8.49 1.72
CA GLY A 116 13.41 -8.32 3.15
C GLY A 116 12.52 -9.21 4.04
N THR A 117 11.22 -9.40 3.68
CA THR A 117 10.38 -10.35 4.43
C THR A 117 10.87 -11.79 4.28
N ASN A 118 11.29 -12.18 3.06
CA ASN A 118 11.75 -13.54 2.78
C ASN A 118 13.09 -13.85 3.47
N GLU A 119 13.99 -12.88 3.62
CA GLU A 119 15.23 -13.04 4.39
C GLU A 119 14.92 -13.46 5.83
N VAL A 120 13.99 -12.78 6.50
CA VAL A 120 13.54 -13.12 7.86
C VAL A 120 12.86 -14.49 7.89
N ILE A 121 11.88 -14.72 7.02
CA ILE A 121 11.07 -15.95 7.01
C ILE A 121 11.95 -17.16 6.75
N THR A 122 12.75 -17.13 5.67
CA THR A 122 13.59 -18.26 5.26
C THR A 122 14.62 -18.62 6.34
N ARG A 123 15.27 -17.62 6.93
CA ARG A 123 16.27 -17.84 7.96
C ARG A 123 15.68 -18.39 9.26
N MET A 124 14.55 -17.83 9.73
CA MET A 124 13.87 -18.33 10.94
C MET A 124 13.26 -19.72 10.76
N GLU A 125 12.80 -20.08 9.56
CA GLU A 125 12.26 -21.39 9.27
C GLU A 125 13.36 -22.45 9.08
N SER A 126 14.52 -22.06 8.54
CA SER A 126 15.67 -22.96 8.39
C SER A 126 16.38 -23.27 9.71
N ASP A 127 16.28 -22.39 10.70
CA ASP A 127 16.90 -22.55 12.02
C ASP A 127 15.91 -22.22 13.16
N PRO A 128 15.08 -23.18 13.58
CA PRO A 128 14.11 -22.98 14.65
C PRO A 128 14.71 -22.59 16.01
N SER A 129 16.03 -22.75 16.21
CA SER A 129 16.69 -22.35 17.47
C SER A 129 16.68 -20.84 17.66
N ILE A 130 16.62 -20.05 16.57
CA ILE A 130 16.47 -18.60 16.60
C ILE A 130 15.18 -18.22 17.30
N ILE A 131 14.05 -18.82 16.88
CA ILE A 131 12.74 -18.58 17.52
C ILE A 131 12.76 -19.03 18.98
N ALA A 132 13.40 -20.17 19.28
CA ALA A 132 13.45 -20.71 20.63
C ALA A 132 14.26 -19.86 21.61
N SER A 133 15.10 -18.94 21.16
CA SER A 133 15.89 -18.03 22.02
C SER A 133 15.00 -17.04 22.82
N ASP A 134 13.92 -16.56 22.21
CA ASP A 134 12.74 -15.92 22.80
C ASP A 134 11.53 -16.29 21.94
N GLU A 135 10.83 -17.34 22.34
CA GLU A 135 9.76 -17.95 21.54
C GLU A 135 8.64 -16.95 21.20
N LYS A 136 8.30 -16.05 22.15
CA LYS A 136 7.25 -15.07 21.93
C LYS A 136 7.68 -14.02 20.89
N LEU A 137 8.84 -13.42 21.07
CA LEU A 137 9.35 -12.40 20.15
C LEU A 137 9.63 -13.01 18.77
N GLY A 138 10.28 -14.17 18.71
CA GLY A 138 10.60 -14.85 17.46
C GLY A 138 9.35 -15.21 16.65
N LYS A 139 8.31 -15.77 17.30
CA LYS A 139 7.03 -16.04 16.64
C LYS A 139 6.33 -14.77 16.14
N ASN A 140 6.37 -13.69 16.89
CA ASN A 140 5.76 -12.43 16.48
C ASN A 140 6.49 -11.79 15.29
N LEU A 141 7.82 -11.81 15.27
CA LEU A 141 8.60 -11.29 14.13
C LEU A 141 8.36 -12.11 12.85
N LEU A 142 8.33 -13.43 12.95
CA LEU A 142 7.98 -14.31 11.83
C LEU A 142 6.56 -14.04 11.34
N ALA A 143 5.59 -13.91 12.24
CA ALA A 143 4.21 -13.59 11.90
C ALA A 143 4.09 -12.23 11.21
N GLU A 144 4.84 -11.24 11.68
CA GLU A 144 4.85 -9.91 11.09
C GLU A 144 5.37 -9.94 9.65
N CYS A 145 6.48 -10.64 9.38
CA CYS A 145 7.03 -10.78 8.04
C CYS A 145 6.11 -11.59 7.10
N LEU A 146 5.46 -12.66 7.58
CA LEU A 146 4.45 -13.37 6.81
C LEU A 146 3.28 -12.45 6.43
N ALA A 147 2.77 -11.65 7.37
CA ALA A 147 1.68 -10.74 7.11
C ALA A 147 2.07 -9.61 6.14
N LEU A 148 3.29 -9.06 6.26
CA LEU A 148 3.83 -8.07 5.32
C LEU A 148 3.95 -8.67 3.92
N ARG A 149 4.50 -9.88 3.78
CA ARG A 149 4.59 -10.58 2.49
C ARG A 149 3.23 -10.76 1.83
N GLY A 150 2.24 -11.23 2.58
CA GLY A 150 0.87 -11.39 2.11
C GLY A 150 0.23 -10.06 1.67
N MET A 151 0.37 -9.01 2.49
CA MET A 151 -0.16 -7.67 2.19
C MET A 151 0.48 -7.06 0.94
N ILE A 152 1.80 -7.17 0.78
CA ILE A 152 2.51 -6.59 -0.37
C ILE A 152 2.13 -7.32 -1.67
N HIS A 153 2.02 -8.67 -1.64
CA HIS A 153 1.54 -9.43 -2.79
C HIS A 153 0.07 -9.13 -3.12
N PHE A 154 -0.76 -8.81 -2.12
CA PHE A 154 -2.12 -8.34 -2.37
C PHE A 154 -2.15 -7.02 -3.13
N ASP A 155 -1.28 -6.07 -2.78
CA ASP A 155 -1.16 -4.81 -3.52
C ASP A 155 -0.69 -5.05 -4.97
N LEU A 156 0.31 -5.91 -5.17
CA LEU A 156 0.79 -6.28 -6.49
C LEU A 156 -0.30 -6.94 -7.35
N VAL A 157 -1.00 -7.95 -6.84
CA VAL A 157 -2.00 -8.66 -7.64
C VAL A 157 -3.21 -7.80 -7.97
N ARG A 158 -3.60 -6.84 -7.09
CA ARG A 158 -4.68 -5.88 -7.39
C ARG A 158 -4.33 -4.94 -8.55
N LEU A 159 -3.05 -4.58 -8.68
CA LEU A 159 -2.57 -3.69 -9.74
C LEU A 159 -2.31 -4.46 -11.04
N TYR A 160 -1.53 -5.55 -11.01
CA TYR A 160 -0.98 -6.23 -12.18
C TYR A 160 -1.73 -7.50 -12.59
N GLY A 161 -2.79 -7.88 -11.88
CA GLY A 161 -3.68 -9.00 -12.18
C GLY A 161 -5.12 -8.58 -12.39
N LYS A 162 -5.93 -9.44 -12.99
CA LYS A 162 -7.38 -9.26 -13.03
C LYS A 162 -7.96 -9.29 -11.63
N ASN A 163 -9.17 -8.74 -11.47
CA ASN A 163 -9.90 -8.90 -10.23
C ASN A 163 -10.22 -10.38 -9.98
N TYR A 164 -10.14 -10.79 -8.70
CA TYR A 164 -10.30 -12.18 -8.26
C TYR A 164 -11.60 -12.84 -8.75
N LEU A 165 -12.73 -12.12 -8.71
CA LEU A 165 -14.04 -12.66 -9.07
C LEU A 165 -14.21 -12.86 -10.58
N GLN A 166 -13.54 -12.07 -11.41
CA GLN A 166 -13.54 -12.17 -12.86
C GLN A 166 -12.41 -13.01 -13.43
N ALA A 167 -11.41 -13.35 -12.60
CA ALA A 167 -10.28 -14.16 -13.03
C ALA A 167 -10.67 -15.63 -13.19
N SER A 168 -10.33 -16.22 -14.34
CA SER A 168 -10.33 -17.66 -14.56
C SER A 168 -9.15 -18.34 -13.86
N ASP A 169 -9.13 -19.66 -13.81
CA ASP A 169 -8.04 -20.42 -13.20
C ASP A 169 -6.70 -20.28 -13.96
N SER A 170 -6.72 -19.80 -15.20
CA SER A 170 -5.53 -19.59 -16.05
C SER A 170 -5.10 -18.12 -16.15
N ASP A 171 -5.88 -17.16 -15.63
CA ASP A 171 -5.50 -15.76 -15.69
C ASP A 171 -4.30 -15.47 -14.79
N LEU A 172 -3.23 -14.92 -15.39
CA LEU A 172 -1.98 -14.66 -14.69
C LEU A 172 -2.10 -13.45 -13.76
N GLY A 173 -1.62 -13.64 -12.55
CA GLY A 173 -1.42 -12.61 -11.54
C GLY A 173 0.02 -12.09 -11.54
N VAL A 174 0.69 -12.21 -10.43
CA VAL A 174 2.11 -11.85 -10.22
C VAL A 174 2.89 -13.09 -9.74
N THR A 175 4.20 -13.03 -9.74
CA THR A 175 5.01 -14.07 -9.09
C THR A 175 4.87 -13.98 -7.58
N TYR A 176 4.40 -15.02 -6.91
CA TYR A 176 4.40 -15.09 -5.45
C TYR A 176 5.75 -15.58 -4.95
N LYS A 177 6.63 -14.64 -4.62
CA LYS A 177 8.01 -14.95 -4.22
C LYS A 177 8.05 -15.36 -2.74
N LYS A 178 8.54 -16.59 -2.47
CA LYS A 178 8.61 -17.20 -1.12
C LYS A 178 10.03 -17.39 -0.59
N ASP A 179 11.02 -17.13 -1.41
CA ASP A 179 12.44 -17.36 -1.14
C ASP A 179 13.30 -16.15 -1.54
N THR A 180 14.58 -16.23 -1.25
CA THR A 180 15.58 -15.19 -1.56
C THR A 180 16.39 -15.51 -2.81
N GLU A 181 16.13 -16.64 -3.47
CA GLU A 181 16.88 -17.09 -4.62
C GLU A 181 16.72 -16.16 -5.84
N THR A 182 17.83 -15.87 -6.50
CA THR A 182 17.80 -15.14 -7.78
C THR A 182 17.49 -16.11 -8.91
N THR A 183 16.21 -16.18 -9.28
CA THR A 183 15.69 -17.05 -10.33
C THR A 183 14.90 -16.28 -11.36
N LEU A 184 14.53 -16.90 -12.47
CA LEU A 184 13.66 -16.34 -13.51
C LEU A 184 12.26 -17.01 -13.44
N PRO A 185 11.46 -16.72 -12.41
CA PRO A 185 10.17 -17.39 -12.21
C PRO A 185 9.12 -16.91 -13.21
N ALA A 186 8.21 -17.78 -13.57
CA ALA A 186 6.98 -17.40 -14.27
C ALA A 186 6.00 -16.73 -13.29
N ARG A 187 5.00 -16.04 -13.85
CA ARG A 187 3.87 -15.52 -13.09
C ARG A 187 2.98 -16.66 -12.60
N ASN A 188 2.49 -16.53 -11.39
CA ASN A 188 1.43 -17.40 -10.86
C ASN A 188 0.06 -16.92 -11.35
N THR A 189 -0.94 -17.79 -11.30
CA THR A 189 -2.31 -17.37 -11.58
C THR A 189 -2.84 -16.46 -10.47
N VAL A 190 -3.84 -15.64 -10.79
CA VAL A 190 -4.51 -14.80 -9.80
C VAL A 190 -4.99 -15.63 -8.61
N LYS A 191 -5.59 -16.81 -8.88
CA LYS A 191 -6.13 -17.70 -7.85
C LYS A 191 -5.05 -18.26 -6.93
N GLU A 192 -3.90 -18.66 -7.48
CA GLU A 192 -2.74 -19.12 -6.69
C GLU A 192 -2.19 -18.01 -5.80
N VAL A 193 -2.02 -16.79 -6.33
CA VAL A 193 -1.55 -15.65 -5.54
C VAL A 193 -2.47 -15.38 -4.36
N TYR A 194 -3.79 -15.33 -4.58
CA TYR A 194 -4.75 -15.12 -3.49
C TYR A 194 -4.78 -16.27 -2.48
N THR A 195 -4.55 -17.51 -2.92
CA THR A 195 -4.43 -18.65 -2.02
C THR A 195 -3.25 -18.48 -1.09
N TRP A 196 -2.07 -18.19 -1.62
CA TRP A 196 -0.85 -18.10 -0.81
C TRP A 196 -0.79 -16.86 0.07
N LEU A 197 -1.28 -15.72 -0.39
CA LEU A 197 -1.33 -14.53 0.46
C LEU A 197 -2.32 -14.70 1.62
N THR A 198 -3.43 -15.41 1.42
CA THR A 198 -4.36 -15.72 2.53
C THR A 198 -3.78 -16.75 3.48
N GLU A 199 -3.05 -17.76 2.98
CA GLU A 199 -2.31 -18.71 3.83
C GLU A 199 -1.29 -17.99 4.73
N ASP A 200 -0.49 -17.08 4.16
CA ASP A 200 0.48 -16.28 4.93
C ASP A 200 -0.20 -15.42 5.99
N LEU A 201 -1.28 -14.71 5.63
CA LEU A 201 -2.01 -13.84 6.55
C LEU A 201 -2.71 -14.61 7.67
N GLU A 202 -3.37 -15.73 7.37
CA GLU A 202 -4.03 -16.56 8.39
C GLU A 202 -3.00 -17.23 9.31
N ARG A 203 -1.90 -17.74 8.77
CA ARG A 203 -0.79 -18.25 9.55
C ARG A 203 -0.23 -17.18 10.49
N ALA A 204 0.01 -15.98 9.96
CA ALA A 204 0.50 -14.84 10.73
C ALA A 204 -0.47 -14.48 11.88
N LYS A 205 -1.77 -14.38 11.59
CA LYS A 205 -2.79 -14.09 12.59
C LYS A 205 -2.83 -15.14 13.71
N GLY A 206 -2.73 -16.43 13.34
CA GLY A 206 -2.71 -17.54 14.29
C GLY A 206 -1.45 -17.58 15.17
N MET A 207 -0.31 -17.09 14.67
CA MET A 207 0.96 -17.08 15.41
C MET A 207 1.14 -15.84 16.29
N MET A 208 0.59 -14.69 15.88
CA MET A 208 0.79 -13.41 16.57
C MET A 208 0.11 -13.39 17.93
N SER A 209 0.86 -13.02 18.97
CA SER A 209 0.32 -12.88 20.32
C SER A 209 -0.58 -11.64 20.44
N ASP A 210 -1.63 -11.75 21.27
CA ASP A 210 -2.66 -10.72 21.42
C ASP A 210 -2.14 -9.39 21.98
N ASP A 211 -1.01 -9.43 22.70
CA ASP A 211 -0.39 -8.25 23.35
C ASP A 211 0.78 -7.65 22.54
N TYR A 212 1.10 -8.20 21.35
CA TYR A 212 2.18 -7.67 20.53
C TYR A 212 1.77 -6.38 19.83
N ASN A 213 2.60 -5.34 19.93
CA ASN A 213 2.42 -4.03 19.30
C ASN A 213 1.05 -3.36 19.54
N THR A 214 0.37 -3.66 20.67
CA THR A 214 -0.98 -3.13 20.93
C THR A 214 -1.01 -1.63 21.27
N THR A 215 0.13 -1.05 21.62
CA THR A 215 0.27 0.37 21.96
C THR A 215 0.81 1.23 20.84
N ILE A 216 1.14 0.62 19.68
CA ILE A 216 1.66 1.29 18.51
C ILE A 216 0.85 0.92 17.28
N ASN A 217 0.80 1.79 16.28
CA ASN A 217 0.06 1.57 15.04
C ASN A 217 0.91 1.80 13.76
N TYR A 218 2.23 1.82 13.90
CA TYR A 218 3.19 1.87 12.79
C TYR A 218 3.90 0.53 12.52
N ARG A 219 3.50 -0.53 13.24
CA ARG A 219 3.86 -1.93 12.99
C ARG A 219 2.63 -2.81 13.11
N LEU A 220 2.65 -3.95 12.45
CA LEU A 220 1.54 -4.90 12.48
C LEU A 220 1.35 -5.49 13.89
N ASN A 221 0.10 -5.68 14.22
CA ASN A 221 -0.39 -6.46 15.35
C ASN A 221 -1.54 -7.35 14.87
N LYS A 222 -2.07 -8.20 15.71
CA LYS A 222 -3.13 -9.13 15.35
C LYS A 222 -4.39 -8.45 14.81
N LYS A 223 -4.76 -7.29 15.37
CA LYS A 223 -5.88 -6.45 14.91
C LYS A 223 -5.64 -5.95 13.47
N ALA A 224 -4.43 -5.49 13.17
CA ALA A 224 -4.06 -5.04 11.83
C ALA A 224 -4.09 -6.18 10.80
N ILE A 225 -3.62 -7.37 11.18
CA ILE A 225 -3.69 -8.55 10.29
C ILE A 225 -5.15 -8.94 10.00
N ALA A 226 -6.02 -8.94 11.01
CA ALA A 226 -7.44 -9.16 10.83
C ALA A 226 -8.06 -8.12 9.87
N ALA A 227 -7.68 -6.85 9.99
CA ALA A 227 -8.15 -5.79 9.08
C ALA A 227 -7.68 -6.00 7.63
N ILE A 228 -6.44 -6.45 7.41
CA ILE A 228 -5.94 -6.82 6.08
C ILE A 228 -6.75 -8.00 5.52
N LEU A 229 -6.97 -9.04 6.31
CA LEU A 229 -7.78 -10.21 5.91
C LEU A 229 -9.22 -9.81 5.55
N ALA A 230 -9.85 -8.92 6.31
CA ALA A 230 -11.18 -8.40 6.02
C ALA A 230 -11.24 -7.75 4.62
N ARG A 231 -10.25 -6.91 4.29
CA ARG A 231 -10.12 -6.26 2.97
C ARG A 231 -9.88 -7.29 1.85
N VAL A 232 -9.01 -8.27 2.08
CA VAL A 232 -8.73 -9.36 1.14
C VAL A 232 -9.99 -10.20 0.89
N TYR A 233 -10.67 -10.64 1.94
CA TYR A 233 -11.86 -11.48 1.82
C TYR A 233 -13.04 -10.75 1.17
N LEU A 234 -13.22 -9.46 1.45
CA LEU A 234 -14.21 -8.66 0.72
C LEU A 234 -13.89 -8.63 -0.78
N THR A 235 -12.62 -8.46 -1.15
CA THR A 235 -12.17 -8.49 -2.56
C THR A 235 -12.40 -9.85 -3.22
N MET A 236 -12.31 -10.94 -2.44
CA MET A 236 -12.55 -12.31 -2.91
C MET A 236 -14.05 -12.69 -2.93
N GLY A 237 -14.97 -11.84 -2.43
CA GLY A 237 -16.38 -12.19 -2.26
C GLY A 237 -16.63 -13.27 -1.18
N LYS A 238 -15.69 -13.43 -0.25
CA LYS A 238 -15.81 -14.33 0.90
C LYS A 238 -16.41 -13.57 2.08
N ASP A 239 -17.67 -13.16 1.91
CA ASP A 239 -18.34 -12.18 2.78
C ASP A 239 -18.35 -12.58 4.26
N GLN A 240 -18.61 -13.87 4.61
CA GLN A 240 -18.60 -14.28 6.01
C GLN A 240 -17.22 -14.10 6.64
N LEU A 241 -16.15 -14.48 5.94
CA LEU A 241 -14.78 -14.28 6.44
C LEU A 241 -14.42 -12.78 6.53
N ALA A 242 -14.95 -11.95 5.63
CA ALA A 242 -14.79 -10.50 5.72
C ALA A 242 -15.50 -9.94 6.97
N VAL A 243 -16.72 -10.39 7.29
CA VAL A 243 -17.45 -10.02 8.51
C VAL A 243 -16.68 -10.41 9.77
N ASP A 244 -16.22 -11.67 9.84
CA ASP A 244 -15.53 -12.21 11.01
C ASP A 244 -14.24 -11.42 11.30
N ASN A 245 -13.41 -11.21 10.28
CA ASN A 245 -12.15 -10.49 10.41
C ASN A 245 -12.35 -8.97 10.65
N ALA A 246 -13.33 -8.33 10.02
CA ALA A 246 -13.67 -6.94 10.31
C ALA A 246 -14.20 -6.76 11.74
N THR A 247 -14.91 -7.76 12.28
CA THR A 247 -15.38 -7.76 13.67
C THR A 247 -14.24 -7.88 14.65
N GLU A 248 -13.23 -8.71 14.37
CA GLU A 248 -12.00 -8.81 15.17
C GLU A 248 -11.19 -7.51 15.16
N ALA A 249 -11.21 -6.77 14.05
CA ALA A 249 -10.40 -5.59 13.82
C ALA A 249 -10.96 -4.28 14.39
N LYS A 250 -12.17 -4.26 14.96
CA LYS A 250 -12.85 -3.03 15.42
C LYS A 250 -13.54 -3.19 16.76
N ALA A 251 -13.88 -2.06 17.43
CA ALA A 251 -14.81 -2.06 18.55
C ALA A 251 -16.24 -2.35 18.06
N GLY A 252 -17.09 -2.83 18.97
CA GLY A 252 -18.46 -3.18 18.61
C GLY A 252 -19.42 -1.99 18.50
N ASP A 253 -19.10 -0.89 19.17
CA ASP A 253 -19.98 0.24 19.49
C ASP A 253 -19.62 1.56 18.78
N GLY A 254 -18.64 1.55 17.88
CA GLY A 254 -18.14 2.75 17.19
C GLY A 254 -17.29 3.69 18.05
N SER A 255 -16.86 3.26 19.24
CA SER A 255 -16.00 4.06 20.12
C SER A 255 -14.61 4.30 19.52
N ASP A 256 -14.19 3.45 18.60
CA ASP A 256 -12.93 3.53 17.86
C ASP A 256 -13.05 4.26 16.49
N ILE A 257 -14.17 4.95 16.23
CA ILE A 257 -14.32 5.89 15.12
C ILE A 257 -14.11 7.31 15.66
N ALA A 258 -13.21 8.08 15.05
CA ALA A 258 -12.99 9.48 15.40
C ALA A 258 -14.29 10.30 15.27
N GLY A 259 -14.58 11.14 16.25
CA GLY A 259 -15.72 12.04 16.21
C GLY A 259 -15.51 13.17 15.19
N ILE A 260 -16.56 13.99 15.00
CA ILE A 260 -16.59 15.11 14.06
C ILE A 260 -15.40 16.06 14.27
N ASP A 261 -15.11 16.42 15.52
CA ASP A 261 -14.03 17.36 15.88
C ASP A 261 -12.63 16.76 15.77
N ASP A 262 -12.52 15.44 15.69
CA ASP A 262 -11.25 14.73 15.64
C ASP A 262 -10.95 14.15 14.25
N PHE A 263 -11.90 14.17 13.33
CA PHE A 263 -11.76 13.58 11.99
C PHE A 263 -10.51 14.10 11.25
N SER A 264 -10.26 15.40 11.26
CA SER A 264 -9.11 15.98 10.56
C SER A 264 -7.76 15.59 11.20
N LYS A 265 -7.75 15.20 12.48
CA LYS A 265 -6.54 14.78 13.19
C LYS A 265 -6.03 13.41 12.74
N ILE A 266 -6.87 12.59 12.08
CA ILE A 266 -6.48 11.31 11.46
C ILE A 266 -5.31 11.52 10.49
N TYR A 267 -5.29 12.65 9.78
CA TYR A 267 -4.33 12.99 8.73
C TYR A 267 -3.26 13.97 9.23
N THR A 268 -2.66 13.63 10.34
CA THR A 268 -1.54 14.35 10.95
C THR A 268 -0.48 13.35 11.40
N THR A 269 0.62 13.81 11.99
CA THR A 269 1.63 12.95 12.62
C THR A 269 1.26 12.58 14.07
N SER A 270 0.01 12.76 14.49
CA SER A 270 -0.46 12.42 15.84
C SER A 270 -0.79 10.95 15.96
N MET A 271 -0.29 10.31 17.02
CA MET A 271 -0.60 8.90 17.35
C MET A 271 -1.87 8.72 18.19
N ASP A 272 -2.48 9.81 18.65
CA ASP A 272 -3.57 9.78 19.65
C ASP A 272 -4.97 9.58 19.03
N VAL A 273 -5.06 9.26 17.74
CA VAL A 273 -6.36 9.07 17.09
C VAL A 273 -6.70 7.58 17.07
N PRO A 274 -7.75 7.16 17.80
CA PRO A 274 -8.07 5.73 17.96
C PRO A 274 -8.51 5.03 16.67
N GLU A 275 -8.89 5.78 15.65
CA GLU A 275 -9.40 5.23 14.39
C GLU A 275 -8.32 4.58 13.51
N VAL A 276 -7.04 4.89 13.71
CA VAL A 276 -5.97 4.37 12.86
C VAL A 276 -5.46 3.03 13.39
N ILE A 277 -5.72 1.96 12.64
CA ILE A 277 -5.26 0.59 12.95
C ILE A 277 -3.80 0.41 12.53
N LEU A 278 -3.44 0.86 11.32
CA LEU A 278 -2.07 0.77 10.79
C LEU A 278 -1.75 2.03 9.99
N ARG A 279 -0.58 2.60 10.21
CA ARG A 279 -0.06 3.75 9.45
C ARG A 279 1.38 3.53 9.00
N ILE A 280 1.78 4.23 7.97
CA ILE A 280 3.19 4.52 7.67
C ILE A 280 3.54 5.84 8.32
N ALA A 281 4.41 5.80 9.32
CA ALA A 281 4.91 6.99 10.01
C ALA A 281 5.98 7.68 9.15
N LEU A 282 5.89 9.00 9.02
CA LEU A 282 6.81 9.81 8.22
C LEU A 282 7.45 10.90 9.07
N LYS A 283 8.70 11.23 8.73
CA LYS A 283 9.50 12.26 9.39
C LYS A 283 9.95 13.31 8.38
N SER A 284 10.30 14.49 8.88
CA SER A 284 10.75 15.60 8.05
C SER A 284 12.07 15.34 7.29
N ASP A 285 12.88 14.41 7.75
CA ASP A 285 14.15 14.00 7.17
C ASP A 285 14.07 12.79 6.24
N ASP A 286 12.89 12.23 6.02
CA ASP A 286 12.66 11.12 5.07
C ASP A 286 12.84 11.51 3.58
N GLY A 287 13.09 12.79 3.30
CA GLY A 287 13.33 13.29 1.94
C GLY A 287 12.10 13.35 1.04
N TYR A 288 10.94 12.94 1.53
CA TYR A 288 9.67 12.93 0.80
C TYR A 288 8.51 13.33 1.70
N LEU A 289 7.63 14.20 1.19
CA LEU A 289 6.42 14.65 1.86
C LEU A 289 5.20 14.28 1.00
N PRO A 290 4.31 13.39 1.46
CA PRO A 290 3.17 12.92 0.66
C PRO A 290 2.32 14.03 0.08
N GLY A 291 2.06 15.08 0.84
CA GLY A 291 1.25 16.23 0.39
C GLY A 291 1.80 16.98 -0.81
N ASN A 292 3.12 16.94 -1.05
CA ASN A 292 3.75 17.69 -2.15
C ASN A 292 3.33 17.22 -3.54
N ASP A 293 2.96 15.95 -3.69
CA ASP A 293 2.51 15.44 -4.99
C ASP A 293 1.02 15.70 -5.25
N TRP A 294 0.25 16.02 -4.22
CA TRP A 294 -1.12 16.53 -4.39
C TRP A 294 -1.14 17.98 -4.84
N GLY A 295 -0.17 18.78 -4.38
CA GLY A 295 0.01 20.17 -4.79
C GLY A 295 0.91 20.95 -3.84
N GLN A 296 1.31 22.13 -4.26
CA GLN A 296 2.26 22.99 -3.54
C GLN A 296 1.84 24.45 -3.58
N GLY A 297 2.16 25.19 -2.53
CA GLY A 297 1.93 26.63 -2.46
C GLY A 297 1.01 27.04 -1.33
N SER A 298 0.59 28.31 -1.35
CA SER A 298 -0.37 28.88 -0.40
C SER A 298 -1.81 28.77 -0.93
N VAL A 299 -2.79 28.91 -0.05
CA VAL A 299 -4.23 28.89 -0.44
C VAL A 299 -4.56 29.92 -1.53
N SER A 300 -3.85 31.04 -1.56
CA SER A 300 -4.05 32.14 -2.55
C SER A 300 -3.23 31.96 -3.83
N ASN A 301 -2.29 30.98 -3.86
CA ASN A 301 -1.48 30.67 -5.03
C ASN A 301 -1.02 29.21 -4.90
N TYR A 302 -1.85 28.28 -5.38
CA TYR A 302 -1.63 26.86 -5.22
C TYR A 302 -1.46 26.15 -6.56
N ASN A 303 -0.41 25.37 -6.68
CA ASN A 303 -0.13 24.54 -7.84
C ASN A 303 -0.66 23.12 -7.57
N ALA A 304 -1.93 22.89 -7.86
CA ALA A 304 -2.56 21.59 -7.69
C ALA A 304 -2.24 20.67 -8.86
N ASN A 305 -1.90 19.40 -8.59
CA ASN A 305 -1.77 18.38 -9.64
C ASN A 305 -3.13 17.79 -10.01
N TYR A 306 -4.02 17.66 -9.03
CA TYR A 306 -5.38 17.18 -9.22
C TYR A 306 -6.37 18.06 -8.47
N SER A 307 -7.54 18.23 -9.06
CA SER A 307 -8.72 18.75 -8.40
C SER A 307 -9.65 17.62 -8.01
N VAL A 308 -10.40 17.78 -6.92
CA VAL A 308 -11.52 16.91 -6.58
C VAL A 308 -12.58 17.06 -7.66
N SER A 309 -13.10 15.94 -8.20
CA SER A 309 -14.13 16.02 -9.23
C SER A 309 -15.37 16.75 -8.72
N TYR A 310 -16.02 17.48 -9.61
CA TYR A 310 -17.23 18.22 -9.28
C TYR A 310 -18.31 17.30 -8.71
N GLY A 311 -18.48 16.13 -9.33
CA GLY A 311 -19.42 15.10 -8.88
C GLY A 311 -19.14 14.63 -7.46
N LEU A 312 -17.88 14.28 -7.14
CA LEU A 312 -17.55 13.87 -5.77
C LEU A 312 -17.77 15.01 -4.77
N LYS A 313 -17.29 16.23 -5.09
CA LYS A 313 -17.46 17.38 -4.19
C LYS A 313 -18.92 17.67 -3.87
N SER A 314 -19.82 17.50 -4.83
CA SER A 314 -21.27 17.74 -4.66
C SER A 314 -21.96 16.74 -3.73
N LEU A 315 -21.35 15.58 -3.46
CA LEU A 315 -21.89 14.55 -2.57
C LEU A 315 -21.67 14.85 -1.08
N TYR A 316 -20.72 15.73 -0.74
CA TYR A 316 -20.48 16.14 0.64
C TYR A 316 -21.45 17.24 1.05
N SER A 317 -22.34 16.97 2.01
CA SER A 317 -23.23 17.99 2.58
C SER A 317 -22.47 19.03 3.41
N GLY A 318 -23.12 20.14 3.71
CA GLY A 318 -22.53 21.18 4.58
C GLY A 318 -22.32 20.75 6.03
N THR A 319 -23.00 19.69 6.47
CA THR A 319 -22.94 19.12 7.82
C THR A 319 -21.96 17.94 7.94
N ASP A 320 -21.37 17.51 6.81
CA ASP A 320 -20.39 16.41 6.74
C ASP A 320 -18.99 16.91 7.12
N CYS A 321 -18.44 16.42 8.23
CA CYS A 321 -17.09 16.77 8.70
C CYS A 321 -15.99 16.40 7.72
N ARG A 322 -16.23 15.43 6.82
CA ARG A 322 -15.27 15.02 5.78
C ARG A 322 -15.01 16.13 4.75
N ASN A 323 -15.84 17.16 4.67
CA ASN A 323 -15.51 18.36 3.90
C ASN A 323 -14.18 19.01 4.33
N ALA A 324 -13.71 18.80 5.56
CA ALA A 324 -12.47 19.37 6.07
C ALA A 324 -11.21 18.91 5.29
N VAL A 325 -11.29 17.76 4.58
CA VAL A 325 -10.17 17.26 3.77
C VAL A 325 -10.19 17.73 2.31
N ILE A 326 -11.15 18.60 1.97
CA ILE A 326 -11.25 19.26 0.65
C ILE A 326 -11.18 20.76 0.90
N LYS A 327 -10.27 21.45 0.21
CA LYS A 327 -10.10 22.89 0.35
C LYS A 327 -10.24 23.60 -0.98
N GLN A 328 -10.95 24.72 -0.98
CA GLN A 328 -10.96 25.60 -2.13
C GLN A 328 -9.73 26.51 -2.07
N VAL A 329 -8.97 26.55 -3.17
CA VAL A 329 -7.73 27.32 -3.33
C VAL A 329 -7.74 28.08 -4.64
N THR A 330 -6.88 29.10 -4.75
CA THR A 330 -6.66 29.81 -6.01
C THR A 330 -5.54 29.14 -6.79
N CYS A 331 -5.86 28.54 -7.93
CA CYS A 331 -4.94 28.05 -8.93
C CYS A 331 -4.74 29.12 -10.03
N LYS A 332 -3.84 28.85 -10.97
CA LYS A 332 -3.53 29.78 -12.08
C LYS A 332 -4.76 30.14 -12.91
N SER A 333 -5.61 29.17 -13.23
CA SER A 333 -6.79 29.37 -14.09
C SER A 333 -8.07 29.75 -13.32
N GLY A 334 -8.07 29.72 -11.98
CA GLY A 334 -9.23 30.04 -11.16
C GLY A 334 -9.29 29.30 -9.84
N LEU A 335 -10.45 29.25 -9.22
CA LEU A 335 -10.66 28.51 -7.98
C LEU A 335 -10.73 27.00 -8.26
N CYS A 336 -10.04 26.19 -7.46
CA CYS A 336 -10.04 24.75 -7.52
C CYS A 336 -10.43 24.14 -6.16
N ASN A 337 -11.19 23.05 -6.16
CA ASN A 337 -11.36 22.20 -4.99
C ASN A 337 -10.23 21.17 -5.00
N VAL A 338 -9.34 21.20 -4.01
CA VAL A 338 -8.16 20.34 -3.95
C VAL A 338 -8.21 19.39 -2.76
N VAL A 339 -7.52 18.26 -2.88
CA VAL A 339 -7.32 17.33 -1.77
C VAL A 339 -6.44 18.00 -0.72
N TRP A 340 -6.99 18.23 0.47
CA TRP A 340 -6.27 18.82 1.61
C TRP A 340 -5.91 17.80 2.68
N LYS A 341 -6.40 16.58 2.55
CA LYS A 341 -6.14 15.45 3.46
C LYS A 341 -4.66 15.30 3.78
N TRP A 342 -3.80 15.42 2.78
CA TRP A 342 -2.36 15.20 2.86
C TRP A 342 -1.55 16.48 3.10
N ASN A 343 -2.21 17.63 3.19
CA ASN A 343 -1.58 18.93 3.49
C ASN A 343 -1.87 19.44 4.91
N ASN A 344 -2.53 18.64 5.73
CA ASN A 344 -3.01 19.04 7.08
C ASN A 344 -1.93 18.89 8.17
N GLY A 345 -0.67 18.74 7.82
CA GLY A 345 0.41 18.33 8.72
C GLY A 345 1.11 19.48 9.46
N GLY A 346 0.44 20.18 10.37
CA GLY A 346 1.11 21.00 11.39
C GLY A 346 2.17 21.99 10.84
N ALA A 347 3.36 22.01 11.46
CA ALA A 347 4.44 22.97 11.13
C ALA A 347 5.09 22.75 9.77
N THR A 348 5.07 21.53 9.24
CA THR A 348 5.63 21.18 7.92
C THR A 348 4.49 20.78 6.99
N VAL A 349 4.19 21.64 6.03
CA VAL A 349 3.13 21.40 5.05
C VAL A 349 3.46 20.15 4.23
N GLY A 350 2.49 19.25 4.10
CA GLY A 350 2.67 17.98 3.36
C GLY A 350 3.30 16.85 4.15
N LEU A 351 3.73 17.09 5.39
CA LEU A 351 4.18 16.03 6.31
C LEU A 351 2.98 15.49 7.08
N VAL A 352 2.52 14.31 6.70
CA VAL A 352 1.45 13.58 7.36
C VAL A 352 1.79 12.09 7.37
N ASP A 353 1.42 11.40 8.43
CA ASP A 353 1.44 9.94 8.43
C ASP A 353 0.35 9.41 7.47
N ILE A 354 0.60 8.26 6.87
CA ILE A 354 -0.34 7.65 5.93
C ILE A 354 -1.10 6.55 6.66
N PRO A 355 -2.38 6.74 7.01
CA PRO A 355 -3.21 5.65 7.52
C PRO A 355 -3.44 4.64 6.39
N LEU A 356 -2.86 3.45 6.54
CA LEU A 356 -3.06 2.34 5.59
C LEU A 356 -4.38 1.62 5.84
N ILE A 357 -4.78 1.55 7.11
CA ILE A 357 -6.01 0.88 7.53
C ILE A 357 -6.63 1.68 8.68
N ARG A 358 -7.93 1.94 8.57
CA ARG A 358 -8.72 2.64 9.57
C ARG A 358 -9.92 1.82 10.02
N THR A 359 -10.36 2.03 11.24
CA THR A 359 -11.52 1.34 11.80
C THR A 359 -12.80 1.62 11.00
N SER A 360 -12.99 2.85 10.51
CA SER A 360 -14.13 3.21 9.65
C SER A 360 -14.21 2.37 8.37
N GLU A 361 -13.06 1.99 7.78
CA GLU A 361 -13.03 1.03 6.68
C GLU A 361 -13.60 -0.33 7.09
N MET A 362 -13.29 -0.79 8.31
CA MET A 362 -13.78 -2.08 8.81
C MET A 362 -15.29 -2.07 9.03
N TYR A 363 -15.86 -0.94 9.49
CA TYR A 363 -17.32 -0.78 9.56
C TYR A 363 -17.94 -0.84 8.17
N MET A 364 -17.39 -0.16 7.17
CA MET A 364 -17.92 -0.20 5.81
C MET A 364 -17.69 -1.55 5.12
N THR A 365 -16.58 -2.23 5.40
CA THR A 365 -16.31 -3.58 4.91
C THR A 365 -17.31 -4.57 5.49
N ARG A 366 -17.63 -4.50 6.79
CA ARG A 366 -18.62 -5.36 7.44
C ARG A 366 -20.03 -5.03 6.98
N ALA A 367 -20.37 -3.75 6.80
CA ALA A 367 -21.67 -3.33 6.27
C ALA A 367 -21.91 -3.91 4.88
N GLU A 368 -20.95 -3.80 3.96
CA GLU A 368 -21.06 -4.33 2.60
C GLU A 368 -21.16 -5.87 2.60
N ALA A 369 -20.29 -6.54 3.37
CA ALA A 369 -20.29 -8.00 3.47
C ALA A 369 -21.62 -8.53 4.11
N ASN A 370 -22.15 -7.88 5.15
CA ASN A 370 -23.44 -8.22 5.73
C ASN A 370 -24.59 -7.99 4.75
N TYR A 371 -24.54 -6.91 3.95
CA TYR A 371 -25.52 -6.69 2.90
C TYR A 371 -25.51 -7.85 1.88
N ASN A 372 -24.34 -8.29 1.42
CA ASN A 372 -24.19 -9.42 0.49
C ASN A 372 -24.74 -10.74 1.10
N LEU A 373 -24.53 -10.94 2.40
CA LEU A 373 -25.07 -12.09 3.16
C LEU A 373 -26.57 -11.95 3.47
N LYS A 374 -27.20 -10.82 3.12
CA LYS A 374 -28.61 -10.48 3.42
C LYS A 374 -28.88 -10.24 4.93
N ASN A 375 -27.85 -9.96 5.70
CA ASN A 375 -27.93 -9.52 7.10
C ASN A 375 -28.15 -7.99 7.12
N TYR A 376 -29.30 -7.54 6.61
CA TYR A 376 -29.58 -6.12 6.38
C TYR A 376 -29.61 -5.28 7.66
N PRO A 377 -30.14 -5.76 8.81
CA PRO A 377 -30.10 -5.01 10.06
C PRO A 377 -28.67 -4.70 10.53
N GLU A 378 -27.76 -5.66 10.44
CA GLU A 378 -26.36 -5.53 10.82
C GLU A 378 -25.63 -4.58 9.84
N ALA A 379 -25.91 -4.68 8.55
CA ALA A 379 -25.39 -3.78 7.53
C ALA A 379 -25.79 -2.33 7.78
N LEU A 380 -27.07 -2.09 8.08
CA LEU A 380 -27.61 -0.76 8.39
C LEU A 380 -27.05 -0.22 9.72
N SER A 381 -26.86 -1.07 10.72
CA SER A 381 -26.28 -0.70 12.01
C SER A 381 -24.87 -0.15 11.85
N ASP A 382 -24.00 -0.84 11.11
CA ASP A 382 -22.63 -0.37 10.85
C ASP A 382 -22.59 0.95 10.04
N LEU A 383 -23.45 1.06 9.04
CA LEU A 383 -23.62 2.29 8.26
C LEU A 383 -24.01 3.47 9.15
N ASN A 384 -24.99 3.27 10.03
CA ASN A 384 -25.50 4.31 10.93
C ASN A 384 -24.47 4.70 12.00
N LEU A 385 -23.67 3.76 12.52
CA LEU A 385 -22.55 4.06 13.41
C LEU A 385 -21.53 5.00 12.77
N LEU A 386 -21.16 4.78 11.51
CA LEU A 386 -20.27 5.70 10.80
C LEU A 386 -20.90 7.06 10.58
N ARG A 387 -22.14 7.12 10.09
CA ARG A 387 -22.86 8.38 9.81
C ARG A 387 -22.99 9.25 11.05
N ALA A 388 -23.30 8.67 12.19
CA ALA A 388 -23.37 9.39 13.48
C ALA A 388 -22.06 10.07 13.87
N LYS A 389 -20.93 9.64 13.32
CA LYS A 389 -19.59 10.22 13.55
C LYS A 389 -19.15 11.19 12.43
N ARG A 390 -19.95 11.33 11.38
CA ARG A 390 -19.58 12.16 10.21
C ARG A 390 -20.51 13.34 9.97
N TYR A 391 -21.77 13.24 10.35
CA TYR A 391 -22.77 14.30 10.13
C TYR A 391 -23.15 14.98 11.44
N SER A 392 -23.07 16.33 11.50
CA SER A 392 -23.45 17.08 12.69
C SER A 392 -24.95 17.18 12.90
N ASP A 393 -25.74 16.93 11.88
CA ASP A 393 -27.21 16.86 11.87
C ASP A 393 -27.71 15.43 11.66
N TYR A 394 -26.96 14.45 12.12
CA TYR A 394 -27.26 13.03 11.90
C TYR A 394 -28.66 12.66 12.40
N GLU A 395 -29.41 12.01 11.52
CA GLU A 395 -30.63 11.28 11.81
C GLU A 395 -30.43 9.80 11.46
N GLU A 396 -31.01 8.89 12.25
CA GLU A 396 -30.84 7.46 12.04
C GLU A 396 -31.49 7.02 10.72
N GLY A 397 -30.69 6.42 9.85
CA GLY A 397 -31.14 5.92 8.56
C GLY A 397 -31.97 4.66 8.69
N THR A 398 -32.91 4.48 7.77
CA THR A 398 -33.83 3.34 7.70
C THR A 398 -33.84 2.68 6.32
N GLU A 399 -32.78 2.85 5.55
CA GLU A 399 -32.66 2.36 4.18
C GLU A 399 -32.80 0.82 4.13
N ALA A 400 -33.41 0.33 3.05
CA ALA A 400 -33.61 -1.08 2.80
C ALA A 400 -33.41 -1.42 1.32
N GLY A 401 -33.17 -2.70 1.03
CA GLY A 401 -33.00 -3.20 -0.34
C GLY A 401 -31.86 -2.47 -1.08
N SER A 402 -32.08 -2.12 -2.33
CA SER A 402 -31.09 -1.43 -3.16
C SER A 402 -30.73 -0.02 -2.69
N ALA A 403 -31.57 0.64 -1.88
CA ALA A 403 -31.23 1.93 -1.29
C ALA A 403 -30.14 1.79 -0.21
N LEU A 404 -30.20 0.72 0.60
CA LEU A 404 -29.16 0.42 1.59
C LEU A 404 -27.82 0.12 0.91
N GLU A 405 -27.83 -0.68 -0.16
CA GLU A 405 -26.61 -0.98 -0.92
C GLU A 405 -25.94 0.30 -1.46
N LYS A 406 -26.71 1.13 -2.14
CA LYS A 406 -26.23 2.39 -2.71
C LYS A 406 -25.64 3.30 -1.64
N GLU A 407 -26.29 3.34 -0.48
CA GLU A 407 -25.84 4.19 0.59
C GLU A 407 -24.55 3.66 1.25
N ILE A 408 -24.40 2.35 1.44
CA ILE A 408 -23.16 1.73 1.89
C ILE A 408 -22.02 2.09 0.93
N GLN A 409 -22.23 1.94 -0.38
CA GLN A 409 -21.26 2.27 -1.40
C GLN A 409 -20.90 3.76 -1.41
N LEU A 410 -21.90 4.63 -1.25
CA LEU A 410 -21.70 6.09 -1.16
C LEU A 410 -20.88 6.45 0.06
N GLN A 411 -21.26 5.97 1.25
CA GLN A 411 -20.55 6.29 2.48
C GLN A 411 -19.12 5.73 2.47
N ARG A 412 -18.89 4.54 1.91
CA ARG A 412 -17.54 4.01 1.69
C ARG A 412 -16.71 4.89 0.76
N ARG A 413 -17.29 5.36 -0.35
CA ARG A 413 -16.60 6.30 -1.28
C ARG A 413 -16.23 7.60 -0.60
N LEU A 414 -17.17 8.23 0.15
CA LEU A 414 -16.93 9.49 0.86
C LEU A 414 -15.87 9.35 1.96
N GLU A 415 -15.91 8.23 2.68
CA GLU A 415 -15.02 7.95 3.80
C GLU A 415 -13.58 7.72 3.36
N LEU A 416 -13.38 6.91 2.33
CA LEU A 416 -12.07 6.45 1.88
C LEU A 416 -11.54 7.25 0.67
N ALA A 417 -12.19 8.35 0.28
CA ALA A 417 -11.74 9.21 -0.81
C ALA A 417 -10.30 9.68 -0.57
N PHE A 418 -9.47 9.57 -1.60
CA PHE A 418 -8.06 9.99 -1.60
C PHE A 418 -7.13 9.12 -0.73
N GLU A 419 -7.55 7.90 -0.38
CA GLU A 419 -6.75 6.92 0.36
C GLU A 419 -6.38 5.70 -0.49
N GLY A 420 -6.47 5.79 -1.82
CA GLY A 420 -6.10 4.72 -2.73
C GLY A 420 -7.10 3.56 -2.80
N HIS A 421 -8.39 3.78 -2.50
CA HIS A 421 -9.41 2.74 -2.46
C HIS A 421 -10.31 2.71 -3.69
N ARG A 422 -10.70 3.88 -4.24
CA ARG A 422 -11.83 3.97 -5.17
C ARG A 422 -11.71 3.11 -6.41
N PHE A 423 -10.56 3.11 -7.09
CA PHE A 423 -10.35 2.27 -8.27
C PHE A 423 -10.48 0.78 -7.96
N PHE A 424 -9.96 0.34 -6.82
CA PHE A 424 -10.08 -1.05 -6.39
C PHE A 424 -11.52 -1.43 -6.03
N ASP A 425 -12.30 -0.51 -5.47
CA ASP A 425 -13.73 -0.71 -5.22
C ASP A 425 -14.52 -0.87 -6.53
N LEU A 426 -14.26 -0.02 -7.53
CA LEU A 426 -14.83 -0.16 -8.88
C LEU A 426 -14.41 -1.49 -9.53
N LYS A 427 -13.11 -1.79 -9.50
CA LYS A 427 -12.55 -3.00 -10.09
C LYS A 427 -13.13 -4.28 -9.49
N ARG A 428 -13.24 -4.39 -8.14
CA ARG A 428 -13.75 -5.60 -7.50
C ARG A 428 -15.26 -5.81 -7.70
N ARG A 429 -16.03 -4.73 -7.87
CA ARG A 429 -17.46 -4.78 -8.20
C ARG A 429 -17.74 -4.87 -9.69
N HIS A 430 -16.68 -4.87 -10.52
CA HIS A 430 -16.77 -4.87 -11.98
C HIS A 430 -17.61 -3.70 -12.50
N GLU A 431 -17.34 -2.51 -11.98
CA GLU A 431 -17.99 -1.26 -12.34
C GLU A 431 -17.08 -0.43 -13.24
N ASP A 432 -17.69 0.27 -14.20
CA ASP A 432 -16.99 1.21 -15.08
C ASP A 432 -16.50 2.43 -14.30
N VAL A 433 -15.39 3.03 -14.71
CA VAL A 433 -15.03 4.39 -14.30
C VAL A 433 -15.87 5.35 -15.13
N ILE A 434 -16.80 6.06 -14.48
CA ILE A 434 -17.65 7.07 -15.12
C ILE A 434 -17.35 8.41 -14.46
N ARG A 435 -16.72 9.32 -15.20
CA ARG A 435 -16.42 10.69 -14.76
C ARG A 435 -17.47 11.64 -15.27
N ASP A 436 -17.78 12.67 -14.47
CA ASP A 436 -18.66 13.74 -14.93
C ASP A 436 -17.99 14.55 -16.08
N ASP A 437 -18.80 15.26 -16.85
CA ASP A 437 -18.36 16.11 -17.97
C ASP A 437 -17.80 17.46 -17.53
N LYS A 438 -17.68 17.70 -16.21
CA LYS A 438 -17.21 18.95 -15.64
C LYS A 438 -15.71 19.10 -15.72
N GLY A 439 -15.24 20.34 -15.67
CA GLY A 439 -13.83 20.68 -15.67
C GLY A 439 -13.23 20.73 -14.27
N PHE A 440 -11.92 20.99 -14.21
CA PHE A 440 -11.15 20.93 -12.97
C PHE A 440 -11.31 22.15 -12.04
N LEU A 441 -12.03 23.20 -12.46
CA LEU A 441 -12.31 24.36 -11.62
C LEU A 441 -13.46 24.08 -10.64
N ALA A 442 -13.52 24.83 -9.57
CA ALA A 442 -14.48 24.64 -8.48
C ALA A 442 -15.95 24.81 -8.91
N ASP A 443 -16.21 25.59 -9.95
CA ASP A 443 -17.53 25.79 -10.55
C ASP A 443 -17.88 24.78 -11.65
N GLY A 444 -17.00 23.81 -11.89
CA GLY A 444 -17.14 22.80 -12.93
C GLY A 444 -16.73 23.23 -14.33
N THR A 445 -16.17 24.43 -14.48
CA THR A 445 -15.58 24.89 -15.75
C THR A 445 -14.11 24.44 -15.90
N GLY A 446 -13.46 24.81 -17.01
CA GLY A 446 -12.10 24.37 -17.32
C GLY A 446 -12.08 23.07 -18.12
N ALA A 447 -10.88 22.49 -18.30
CA ALA A 447 -10.75 21.24 -19.06
C ALA A 447 -11.30 20.05 -18.26
N SER A 448 -12.11 19.23 -18.91
CA SER A 448 -12.60 17.94 -18.38
C SER A 448 -11.54 16.84 -18.48
N SER A 449 -11.83 15.66 -17.95
CA SER A 449 -10.97 14.48 -18.04
C SER A 449 -10.80 13.98 -19.47
N ASP A 450 -9.60 13.52 -19.84
CA ASP A 450 -9.32 12.94 -21.18
C ASP A 450 -10.05 11.62 -21.40
N ALA A 451 -10.24 10.82 -20.34
CA ALA A 451 -11.01 9.59 -20.35
C ALA A 451 -12.28 9.80 -19.50
N GLN A 452 -13.43 9.99 -20.14
CA GLN A 452 -14.73 10.21 -19.48
C GLN A 452 -15.32 8.91 -18.97
N GLU A 453 -15.20 7.85 -19.77
CA GLU A 453 -15.71 6.53 -19.45
C GLU A 453 -14.65 5.48 -19.79
N VAL A 454 -14.40 4.56 -18.86
CA VAL A 454 -13.52 3.40 -19.06
C VAL A 454 -14.25 2.17 -18.56
N SER A 455 -14.53 1.24 -19.48
CA SER A 455 -15.24 0.00 -19.17
C SER A 455 -14.43 -0.87 -18.21
N ALA A 456 -15.11 -1.55 -17.29
CA ALA A 456 -14.52 -2.55 -16.40
C ALA A 456 -13.90 -3.74 -17.17
N ASP A 457 -14.33 -3.98 -18.41
CA ASP A 457 -13.75 -4.96 -19.32
C ASP A 457 -12.51 -4.44 -20.05
N SER A 458 -12.15 -3.17 -19.89
CA SER A 458 -10.96 -2.60 -20.53
C SER A 458 -9.70 -3.30 -20.01
N PRO A 459 -8.76 -3.66 -20.90
CA PRO A 459 -7.46 -4.18 -20.48
C PRO A 459 -6.69 -3.21 -19.57
N TYR A 460 -6.98 -1.91 -19.64
CA TYR A 460 -6.39 -0.88 -18.77
C TYR A 460 -6.86 -0.92 -17.30
N TYR A 461 -7.76 -1.84 -16.93
CA TYR A 461 -8.04 -2.14 -15.51
C TYR A 461 -6.94 -2.97 -14.84
N VAL A 462 -5.91 -3.36 -15.61
CA VAL A 462 -4.75 -4.10 -15.13
C VAL A 462 -3.51 -3.36 -15.62
N LEU A 463 -2.53 -3.12 -14.74
CA LEU A 463 -1.26 -2.52 -15.15
C LEU A 463 -0.42 -3.51 -15.97
N PRO A 464 0.38 -3.04 -16.94
CA PRO A 464 1.33 -3.88 -17.64
C PRO A 464 2.43 -4.38 -16.69
N ILE A 465 2.95 -5.56 -16.95
CA ILE A 465 4.20 -5.99 -16.34
C ILE A 465 5.30 -5.06 -16.84
N PRO A 466 6.20 -4.56 -15.95
CA PRO A 466 7.25 -3.64 -16.36
C PRO A 466 8.09 -4.18 -17.52
N GLN A 467 8.46 -3.32 -18.47
CA GLN A 467 9.27 -3.74 -19.61
C GLN A 467 10.61 -4.34 -19.18
N SER A 468 11.22 -3.80 -18.14
CA SER A 468 12.45 -4.34 -17.57
C SER A 468 12.35 -5.79 -17.13
N GLU A 469 11.18 -6.22 -16.60
CA GLU A 469 10.94 -7.60 -16.20
C GLU A 469 10.77 -8.52 -17.40
N ILE A 470 10.07 -8.04 -18.44
CA ILE A 470 9.91 -8.77 -19.71
C ILE A 470 11.27 -8.99 -20.39
N ASP A 471 12.12 -7.95 -20.38
CA ASP A 471 13.44 -8.01 -21.03
C ASP A 471 14.43 -8.89 -20.24
N ALA A 472 14.31 -8.95 -18.92
CA ALA A 472 15.22 -9.69 -18.04
C ALA A 472 14.83 -11.16 -17.83
N ASN A 473 13.56 -11.54 -18.03
CA ASN A 473 13.04 -12.85 -17.69
C ASN A 473 12.18 -13.43 -18.83
N GLU A 474 12.72 -14.40 -19.54
CA GLU A 474 12.05 -15.06 -20.68
C GLU A 474 10.75 -15.81 -20.30
N ASN A 475 10.54 -16.13 -19.00
CA ASN A 475 9.32 -16.74 -18.50
C ASN A 475 8.24 -15.74 -18.13
N MET A 476 8.55 -14.43 -18.19
CA MET A 476 7.62 -13.37 -17.87
C MET A 476 6.71 -13.03 -19.06
N ILE A 477 5.42 -13.24 -18.91
CA ILE A 477 4.41 -13.01 -19.96
C ILE A 477 3.69 -11.70 -19.68
N GLN A 478 3.60 -10.82 -20.68
CA GLN A 478 2.89 -9.54 -20.59
C GLN A 478 1.37 -9.72 -20.49
N ASN A 479 0.71 -8.79 -19.81
CA ASN A 479 -0.74 -8.63 -19.87
C ASN A 479 -1.18 -8.25 -21.29
N LYS A 480 -2.36 -8.73 -21.71
CA LYS A 480 -2.90 -8.41 -23.04
C LYS A 480 -3.56 -7.03 -23.01
N TYR A 481 -3.20 -6.18 -23.95
CA TYR A 481 -3.74 -4.83 -24.19
C TYR A 481 -4.32 -4.71 -25.59
#